data_191f890248a31d5d9e6826000c033ff1
#
_entry.id   191f890248a31d5d9e6826000c033ff1
#
_cell.length_a   1.000
_cell.length_b   1.000
_cell.length_c   1.000
_cell.angle_alpha   90.00
_cell.angle_beta   90.00
_cell.angle_gamma   90.00
#
_symmetry.space_group_name_H-M   'P 1'
#
loop_
_entity.id
_entity.type
_entity.pdbx_description
1 polymer ?
#
loop_
_entity_poly.entity_id
_entity_poly.type
_entity_poly.pdbx_seq_one_letter_code
_entity_poly.pdbx_strand_id
1 'polypeptide(L)'
;MSTPWSVLFVCLHGAAKSVLAAADFRRLAAERGLALTALSAGTEPDPEIAPGVVAALRAEGVELGQSRPRQVTAADTALADRVVTFGCELGGATPAAVAVERWDDVPAVSENLPLARAAIRRHLDRLLDECEARGARR
;
A
#
# COMPACT_ATOMS: atom_id res chain seq x y z
N MET A 1 21.37 4.49 -13.28
CA MET A 1 20.74 3.73 -12.16
C MET A 1 19.27 3.54 -12.48
N SER A 2 18.78 2.34 -12.24
CA SER A 2 17.36 2.06 -12.46
C SER A 2 16.53 2.51 -11.26
N THR A 3 15.30 2.93 -11.54
CA THR A 3 14.33 3.26 -10.50
C THR A 3 13.94 1.97 -9.76
N PRO A 4 13.84 1.97 -8.42
CA PRO A 4 13.37 0.80 -7.70
C PRO A 4 11.96 0.41 -8.13
N TRP A 5 11.69 -0.89 -8.11
CA TRP A 5 10.35 -1.40 -8.38
C TRP A 5 9.37 -0.81 -7.35
N SER A 6 8.20 -0.42 -7.80
CA SER A 6 7.24 0.30 -6.96
C SER A 6 5.85 -0.30 -7.03
N VAL A 7 5.14 -0.23 -5.90
CA VAL A 7 3.74 -0.60 -5.81
C VAL A 7 2.94 0.59 -5.26
N LEU A 8 1.76 0.79 -5.81
CA LEU A 8 0.81 1.79 -5.34
C LEU A 8 -0.37 1.06 -4.72
N PHE A 9 -0.62 1.30 -3.43
CA PHE A 9 -1.78 0.77 -2.72
C PHE A 9 -2.87 1.84 -2.67
N VAL A 10 -4.08 1.48 -3.09
CA VAL A 10 -5.20 2.43 -3.14
C VAL A 10 -6.41 1.85 -2.42
N CYS A 11 -6.95 2.60 -1.47
CA CYS A 11 -8.23 2.28 -0.85
C CYS A 11 -9.15 3.49 -0.99
N LEU A 12 -10.41 3.35 -0.56
CA LEU A 12 -11.41 4.42 -0.77
C LEU A 12 -10.94 5.74 -0.16
N HIS A 13 -10.62 5.73 1.12
CA HIS A 13 -10.28 6.97 1.84
C HIS A 13 -8.77 7.24 1.95
N GLY A 14 -7.93 6.31 1.51
CA GLY A 14 -6.47 6.48 1.59
C GLY A 14 -5.95 6.67 3.01
N ALA A 15 -6.71 6.26 4.01
CA ALA A 15 -6.46 6.60 5.40
C ALA A 15 -6.14 5.39 6.29
N ALA A 16 -6.38 4.18 5.84
CA ALA A 16 -6.21 2.99 6.67
C ALA A 16 -5.53 1.84 5.93
N LYS A 17 -6.28 1.08 5.12
CA LYS A 17 -5.75 -0.14 4.49
C LYS A 17 -4.51 0.13 3.63
N SER A 18 -4.56 1.15 2.79
CA SER A 18 -3.45 1.48 1.89
C SER A 18 -2.23 1.97 2.67
N VAL A 19 -2.45 2.70 3.76
CA VAL A 19 -1.37 3.20 4.61
C VAL A 19 -0.67 2.05 5.32
N LEU A 20 -1.46 1.13 5.91
CA LEU A 20 -0.91 -0.06 6.56
C LEU A 20 -0.13 -0.93 5.58
N ALA A 21 -0.70 -1.16 4.39
CA ALA A 21 -0.06 -1.97 3.38
C ALA A 21 1.27 -1.37 2.95
N ALA A 22 1.31 -0.07 2.68
CA ALA A 22 2.54 0.59 2.26
C ALA A 22 3.60 0.54 3.35
N ALA A 23 3.24 0.81 4.60
CA ALA A 23 4.17 0.79 5.72
C ALA A 23 4.73 -0.61 5.96
N ASP A 24 3.86 -1.63 5.99
CA ASP A 24 4.28 -3.01 6.20
C ASP A 24 5.12 -3.51 5.01
N PHE A 25 4.75 -3.13 3.79
CA PHE A 25 5.53 -3.52 2.60
C PHE A 25 6.96 -2.98 2.68
N ARG A 26 7.11 -1.70 3.00
CA ARG A 26 8.43 -1.08 3.13
C ARG A 26 9.29 -1.77 4.18
N ARG A 27 8.68 -2.07 5.33
CA ARG A 27 9.40 -2.72 6.43
C ARG A 27 9.82 -4.14 6.05
N LEU A 28 8.90 -4.92 5.49
CA LEU A 28 9.19 -6.31 5.11
C LEU A 28 10.19 -6.37 3.96
N ALA A 29 10.11 -5.45 3.01
CA ALA A 29 11.09 -5.36 1.93
C ALA A 29 12.50 -5.10 2.49
N ALA A 30 12.60 -4.17 3.43
CA ALA A 30 13.88 -3.86 4.07
C ALA A 30 14.45 -5.08 4.81
N GLU A 31 13.58 -5.82 5.53
CA GLU A 31 14.00 -7.02 6.24
C GLU A 31 14.52 -8.11 5.31
N ARG A 32 14.01 -8.16 4.09
CA ARG A 32 14.45 -9.14 3.08
C ARG A 32 15.61 -8.61 2.22
N GLY A 33 16.05 -7.38 2.43
CA GLY A 33 17.11 -6.77 1.62
C GLY A 33 16.69 -6.47 0.19
N LEU A 34 15.40 -6.16 -0.03
CA LEU A 34 14.87 -5.88 -1.36
C LEU A 34 14.77 -4.39 -1.61
N ALA A 35 15.13 -3.96 -2.82
CA ALA A 35 15.07 -2.55 -3.24
C ALA A 35 13.70 -2.24 -3.82
N LEU A 36 12.72 -2.01 -2.95
CA LEU A 36 11.32 -1.79 -3.32
C LEU A 36 10.79 -0.51 -2.69
N THR A 37 9.86 0.15 -3.37
CA THR A 37 9.18 1.33 -2.84
C THR A 37 7.68 1.14 -2.87
N ALA A 38 6.97 1.87 -2.02
CA ALA A 38 5.51 1.79 -1.94
C ALA A 38 4.92 3.18 -1.66
N LEU A 39 3.76 3.43 -2.25
CA LEU A 39 2.98 4.63 -1.99
C LEU A 39 1.55 4.22 -1.65
N SER A 40 0.85 5.10 -0.95
CA SER A 40 -0.57 4.91 -0.64
C SER A 40 -1.37 6.11 -1.14
N ALA A 41 -2.62 5.87 -1.54
CA ALA A 41 -3.52 6.92 -2.02
C ALA A 41 -4.96 6.48 -1.83
N GLY A 42 -5.89 7.40 -2.02
CA GLY A 42 -7.32 7.13 -1.94
C GLY A 42 -8.07 7.68 -3.14
N THR A 43 -9.22 7.08 -3.45
CA THR A 43 -10.09 7.60 -4.50
C THR A 43 -10.97 8.74 -3.99
N GLU A 44 -11.28 8.74 -2.69
CA GLU A 44 -12.02 9.82 -1.99
C GLU A 44 -11.30 10.08 -0.66
N PRO A 45 -10.11 10.72 -0.70
CA PRO A 45 -9.25 10.78 0.48
C PRO A 45 -9.86 11.55 1.64
N ASP A 46 -9.70 10.99 2.84
CA ASP A 46 -10.05 11.66 4.09
C ASP A 46 -9.04 12.77 4.38
N PRO A 47 -9.40 13.75 5.23
CA PRO A 47 -8.45 14.80 5.61
C PRO A 47 -7.25 14.30 6.38
N GLU A 48 -7.39 13.20 7.11
CA GLU A 48 -6.34 12.67 7.99
C GLU A 48 -6.27 11.14 7.93
N ILE A 49 -5.09 10.60 8.23
CA ILE A 49 -4.92 9.17 8.38
C ILE A 49 -5.66 8.73 9.63
N ALA A 50 -6.29 7.55 9.58
CA ALA A 50 -7.06 7.02 10.70
C ALA A 50 -6.22 6.97 11.98
N PRO A 51 -6.71 7.53 13.10
CA PRO A 51 -5.93 7.59 14.35
C PRO A 51 -5.47 6.22 14.85
N GLY A 52 -6.29 5.19 14.67
CA GLY A 52 -5.90 3.82 15.06
C GLY A 52 -4.71 3.30 14.26
N VAL A 53 -4.61 3.66 12.99
CA VAL A 53 -3.48 3.29 12.14
C VAL A 53 -2.23 4.03 12.59
N VAL A 54 -2.35 5.33 12.83
CA VAL A 54 -1.23 6.15 13.32
C VAL A 54 -0.69 5.57 14.62
N ALA A 55 -1.58 5.25 15.57
CA ALA A 55 -1.18 4.70 16.87
C ALA A 55 -0.51 3.33 16.73
N ALA A 56 -1.07 2.45 15.91
CA ALA A 56 -0.51 1.12 15.71
C ALA A 56 0.89 1.17 15.11
N LEU A 57 1.09 2.02 14.11
CA LEU A 57 2.39 2.16 13.46
C LEU A 57 3.41 2.83 14.37
N ARG A 58 2.98 3.84 15.14
CA ARG A 58 3.84 4.53 16.09
C ARG A 58 4.34 3.57 17.17
N ALA A 59 3.49 2.66 17.64
CA ALA A 59 3.87 1.65 18.61
C ALA A 59 4.98 0.72 18.08
N GLU A 60 5.14 0.64 16.77
CA GLU A 60 6.16 -0.17 16.11
C GLU A 60 7.36 0.66 15.63
N GLY A 61 7.42 1.91 16.04
CA GLY A 61 8.51 2.79 15.66
C GLY A 61 8.35 3.47 14.30
N VAL A 62 7.16 3.36 13.69
CA VAL A 62 6.89 4.02 12.40
C VAL A 62 6.16 5.33 12.67
N GLU A 63 6.83 6.44 12.42
CA GLU A 63 6.27 7.77 12.62
C GLU A 63 5.80 8.32 11.28
N LEU A 64 4.49 8.59 11.17
CA LEU A 64 3.92 9.12 9.94
C LEU A 64 4.09 10.64 9.82
N GLY A 65 4.39 11.30 10.92
CA GLY A 65 4.62 12.74 10.94
C GLY A 65 3.42 13.52 10.43
N GLN A 66 3.63 14.31 9.38
CA GLN A 66 2.59 15.13 8.78
C GLN A 66 1.99 14.50 7.54
N SER A 67 2.19 13.20 7.34
CA SER A 67 1.62 12.48 6.21
C SER A 67 0.10 12.58 6.22
N ARG A 68 -0.48 12.76 5.04
CA ARG A 68 -1.93 12.87 4.87
C ARG A 68 -2.39 11.96 3.73
N PRO A 69 -3.65 11.53 3.75
CA PRO A 69 -4.22 10.84 2.60
C PRO A 69 -4.13 11.74 1.37
N ARG A 70 -3.82 11.13 0.22
CA ARG A 70 -3.70 11.87 -1.02
C ARG A 70 -4.61 11.27 -2.07
N GLN A 71 -5.07 12.11 -3.00
CA GLN A 71 -5.90 11.68 -4.12
C GLN A 71 -5.03 10.88 -5.10
N VAL A 72 -5.52 9.68 -5.48
CA VAL A 72 -4.86 8.91 -6.55
C VAL A 72 -5.03 9.63 -7.89
N THR A 73 -3.98 9.65 -8.69
CA THR A 73 -4.01 10.28 -10.02
C THR A 73 -3.56 9.30 -11.09
N ALA A 74 -3.87 9.62 -12.35
CA ALA A 74 -3.41 8.82 -13.47
C ALA A 74 -1.88 8.80 -13.56
N ALA A 75 -1.22 9.87 -13.14
CA ALA A 75 0.23 9.91 -13.08
C ALA A 75 0.78 8.90 -12.08
N ASP A 76 0.12 8.79 -10.92
CA ASP A 76 0.53 7.83 -9.89
C ASP A 76 0.47 6.40 -10.40
N THR A 77 -0.63 6.04 -11.06
CA THR A 77 -0.80 4.67 -11.57
C THR A 77 0.11 4.40 -12.76
N ALA A 78 0.40 5.42 -13.56
CA ALA A 78 1.31 5.27 -14.71
C ALA A 78 2.76 5.01 -14.27
N LEU A 79 3.16 5.53 -13.12
CA LEU A 79 4.53 5.37 -12.61
C LEU A 79 4.73 4.11 -11.80
N ALA A 80 3.66 3.47 -11.34
CA ALA A 80 3.74 2.28 -10.50
C ALA A 80 4.00 1.03 -11.36
N ASP A 81 4.82 0.12 -10.83
CA ASP A 81 5.04 -1.18 -11.45
C ASP A 81 3.90 -2.15 -11.13
N ARG A 82 3.22 -1.93 -10.01
CA ARG A 82 2.04 -2.70 -9.61
C ARG A 82 1.05 -1.76 -8.93
N VAL A 83 -0.24 -1.94 -9.20
CA VAL A 83 -1.31 -1.20 -8.52
C VAL A 83 -2.20 -2.20 -7.80
N VAL A 84 -2.43 -1.97 -6.51
CA VAL A 84 -3.26 -2.82 -5.66
C VAL A 84 -4.41 -1.97 -5.12
N THR A 85 -5.64 -2.47 -5.25
CA THR A 85 -6.83 -1.80 -4.70
C THR A 85 -7.48 -2.63 -3.60
N PHE A 86 -8.11 -1.95 -2.65
CA PHE A 86 -8.83 -2.57 -1.54
C PHE A 86 -10.33 -2.27 -1.67
N GLY A 87 -10.95 -2.89 -2.66
CA GLY A 87 -12.39 -2.77 -2.84
C GLY A 87 -12.88 -1.44 -3.40
N CYS A 88 -12.02 -0.70 -4.09
CA CYS A 88 -12.39 0.56 -4.71
C CYS A 88 -12.13 0.53 -6.21
N GLU A 89 -12.78 1.43 -6.93
CA GLU A 89 -12.61 1.58 -8.38
C GLU A 89 -11.75 2.80 -8.68
N LEU A 90 -10.82 2.67 -9.60
CA LEU A 90 -9.87 3.75 -9.91
C LEU A 90 -10.43 4.79 -10.89
N GLY A 91 -11.46 4.43 -11.66
CA GLY A 91 -12.04 5.38 -12.62
C GLY A 91 -11.00 5.91 -13.60
N GLY A 92 -10.88 7.24 -13.67
CA GLY A 92 -9.94 7.90 -14.57
C GLY A 92 -8.46 7.64 -14.25
N ALA A 93 -8.16 7.10 -13.09
CA ALA A 93 -6.80 6.73 -12.70
C ALA A 93 -6.46 5.27 -13.03
N THR A 94 -7.35 4.53 -13.71
CA THR A 94 -7.10 3.16 -14.10
C THR A 94 -5.87 3.10 -15.03
N PRO A 95 -4.84 2.30 -14.69
CA PRO A 95 -3.64 2.24 -15.51
C PRO A 95 -3.89 1.53 -16.84
N ALA A 96 -3.23 2.00 -17.88
CA ALA A 96 -3.33 1.40 -19.22
C ALA A 96 -2.36 0.24 -19.39
N ALA A 97 -1.21 0.30 -18.72
CA ALA A 97 -0.09 -0.61 -18.99
C ALA A 97 0.07 -1.75 -17.98
N VAL A 98 -0.51 -1.63 -16.78
CA VAL A 98 -0.39 -2.67 -15.76
C VAL A 98 -1.77 -3.12 -15.31
N ALA A 99 -1.89 -4.39 -14.95
CA ALA A 99 -3.12 -4.91 -14.40
C ALA A 99 -3.28 -4.45 -12.95
N VAL A 100 -4.52 -4.21 -12.55
CA VAL A 100 -4.84 -3.85 -11.17
C VAL A 100 -5.09 -5.14 -10.40
N GLU A 101 -4.38 -5.32 -9.30
CA GLU A 101 -4.58 -6.45 -8.41
C GLU A 101 -5.57 -6.02 -7.32
N ARG A 102 -6.60 -6.83 -7.08
CA ARG A 102 -7.65 -6.50 -6.12
C ARG A 102 -7.51 -7.35 -4.87
N TRP A 103 -7.38 -6.68 -3.72
CA TRP A 103 -7.36 -7.35 -2.42
C TRP A 103 -8.65 -7.01 -1.68
N ASP A 104 -9.75 -7.57 -2.19
CA ASP A 104 -11.10 -7.25 -1.71
C ASP A 104 -11.50 -8.01 -0.43
N ASP A 105 -10.67 -8.93 0.01
CA ASP A 105 -10.93 -9.77 1.18
C ASP A 105 -10.42 -9.18 2.50
N VAL A 106 -9.88 -7.97 2.48
CA VAL A 106 -9.36 -7.33 3.68
C VAL A 106 -10.52 -6.65 4.43
N PRO A 107 -10.82 -7.06 5.67
CA PRO A 107 -11.91 -6.45 6.43
C PRO A 107 -11.61 -5.00 6.80
N ALA A 108 -12.65 -4.27 7.20
CA ALA A 108 -12.49 -2.87 7.60
C ALA A 108 -11.59 -2.76 8.82
N VAL A 109 -10.62 -1.86 8.75
CA VAL A 109 -9.66 -1.62 9.84
C VAL A 109 -10.37 -1.14 11.09
N SER A 110 -11.42 -0.30 10.92
CA SER A 110 -12.21 0.23 12.04
C SER A 110 -12.96 -0.86 12.82
N GLU A 111 -13.25 -1.99 12.17
CA GLU A 111 -13.94 -3.09 12.83
C GLU A 111 -12.96 -4.02 13.55
N ASN A 112 -11.84 -4.31 12.91
CA ASN A 112 -10.85 -5.23 13.49
C ASN A 112 -9.48 -4.99 12.84
N LEU A 113 -8.68 -4.14 13.45
CA LEU A 113 -7.37 -3.80 12.93
C LEU A 113 -6.43 -5.00 12.85
N PRO A 114 -6.30 -5.85 13.89
CA PRO A 114 -5.42 -7.02 13.79
C PRO A 114 -5.82 -7.98 12.65
N LEU A 115 -7.11 -8.22 12.45
CA LEU A 115 -7.58 -9.11 11.40
C LEU A 115 -7.33 -8.53 10.02
N ALA A 116 -7.60 -7.23 9.85
CA ALA A 116 -7.31 -6.53 8.59
C ALA A 116 -5.83 -6.60 8.28
N ARG A 117 -4.99 -6.37 9.28
CA ARG A 117 -3.55 -6.37 9.11
C ARG A 117 -3.02 -7.76 8.77
N ALA A 118 -3.57 -8.81 9.38
CA ALA A 118 -3.20 -10.18 9.07
C ALA A 118 -3.52 -10.52 7.61
N ALA A 119 -4.68 -10.10 7.12
CA ALA A 119 -5.08 -10.31 5.73
C ALA A 119 -4.13 -9.58 4.77
N ILE A 120 -3.77 -8.34 5.09
CA ILE A 120 -2.80 -7.57 4.30
C ILE A 120 -1.46 -8.29 4.28
N ARG A 121 -0.98 -8.79 5.44
CA ARG A 121 0.30 -9.49 5.54
C ARG A 121 0.37 -10.73 4.64
N ARG A 122 -0.71 -11.50 4.57
CA ARG A 122 -0.74 -12.67 3.69
C ARG A 122 -0.53 -12.28 2.23
N HIS A 123 -1.19 -11.21 1.79
CA HIS A 123 -1.01 -10.71 0.43
C HIS A 123 0.39 -10.15 0.22
N LEU A 124 0.91 -9.41 1.21
CA LEU A 124 2.25 -8.82 1.11
C LEU A 124 3.34 -9.89 1.01
N ASP A 125 3.23 -10.97 1.79
CA ASP A 125 4.22 -12.04 1.74
C ASP A 125 4.28 -12.64 0.34
N ARG A 126 3.13 -12.88 -0.29
CA ARG A 126 3.08 -13.40 -1.65
C ARG A 126 3.67 -12.41 -2.65
N LEU A 127 3.34 -11.12 -2.51
CA LEU A 127 3.86 -10.08 -3.39
C LEU A 127 5.38 -9.96 -3.25
N LEU A 128 5.89 -10.01 -2.03
CA LEU A 128 7.33 -9.95 -1.78
C LEU A 128 8.05 -11.18 -2.34
N ASP A 129 7.43 -12.35 -2.26
CA ASP A 129 7.98 -13.56 -2.85
C ASP A 129 8.13 -13.38 -4.37
N GLU A 130 7.12 -12.79 -5.04
CA GLU A 130 7.20 -12.49 -6.46
C GLU A 130 8.34 -11.52 -6.77
N CYS A 131 8.47 -10.46 -5.97
CA CYS A 131 9.52 -9.46 -6.16
C CYS A 131 10.90 -10.09 -5.99
N GLU A 132 11.05 -10.95 -5.00
CA GLU A 132 12.31 -11.62 -4.73
C GLU A 132 12.69 -12.56 -5.88
N ALA A 133 11.69 -13.27 -6.43
CA ALA A 133 11.91 -14.16 -7.57
C ALA A 133 12.34 -13.39 -8.83
N ARG A 134 11.97 -12.10 -8.92
CA ARG A 134 12.38 -11.23 -10.03
C ARG A 134 13.76 -10.61 -9.82
N GLY A 135 14.43 -10.91 -8.69
CA GLY A 135 15.75 -10.38 -8.40
C GLY A 135 15.75 -8.96 -7.88
N ALA A 136 14.71 -8.51 -7.19
CA ALA A 136 14.58 -7.16 -6.67
C ALA A 136 15.45 -6.90 -5.43
N ARG A 137 16.71 -7.28 -5.48
CA ARG A 137 17.64 -7.13 -4.37
C ARG A 137 18.41 -5.82 -4.45
N ARG A 138 18.84 -5.33 -3.30
CA ARG A 138 19.73 -4.17 -3.24
C ARG A 138 21.11 -4.49 -3.80
#